data_b99c86dd87a614a09fff53e11a0fd0b0
#
_entry.id   b99c86dd87a614a09fff53e11a0fd0b0
#
_cell.length_a   1.000
_cell.length_b   1.000
_cell.length_c   1.000
_cell.angle_alpha   90.00
_cell.angle_beta   90.00
_cell.angle_gamma   90.00
#
_symmetry.space_group_name_H-M   'P 1'
#
loop_
_entity.id
_entity.type
_entity.pdbx_description
1 polymer ?
#
loop_
_entity_poly.entity_id
_entity_poly.type
_entity_poly.pdbx_seq_one_letter_code
_entity_poly.pdbx_strand_id
1 'polypeptide(L)'
;MQHVSKEWLDFRRNQFPAGSRIQTWELDDPRNTLEEAGTLEHIDDEGRFHVRQSDGGERILTLGEEMFSVHPPEPSLLKLY
;
A
#
# COMPACT_ATOMS: atom_id res chain seq x y z
N MET A 1 18.90 8.54 11.31
CA MET A 1 18.37 7.83 10.15
C MET A 1 17.97 6.43 10.51
N GLN A 2 16.80 6.05 10.13
CA GLN A 2 16.29 4.73 10.45
C GLN A 2 16.53 3.78 9.29
N HIS A 3 17.16 2.68 9.63
CA HIS A 3 17.31 1.60 8.67
C HIS A 3 16.18 0.61 8.88
N VAL A 4 15.49 0.31 7.81
CA VAL A 4 14.45 -0.70 7.84
C VAL A 4 15.14 -2.05 7.69
N SER A 5 14.85 -2.97 8.59
CA SER A 5 15.50 -4.28 8.55
C SER A 5 15.02 -5.07 7.35
N LYS A 6 15.90 -5.96 6.86
CA LYS A 6 15.56 -6.81 5.74
C LYS A 6 14.39 -7.74 6.10
N GLU A 7 14.37 -8.22 7.33
CA GLU A 7 13.30 -9.11 7.78
C GLU A 7 11.95 -8.40 7.76
N TRP A 8 11.94 -7.14 8.20
CA TRP A 8 10.72 -6.36 8.19
C TRP A 8 10.24 -6.13 6.76
N LEU A 9 11.17 -5.79 5.85
CA LEU A 9 10.83 -5.57 4.45
C LEU A 9 10.28 -6.84 3.82
N ASP A 10 10.91 -7.97 4.06
CA ASP A 10 10.44 -9.24 3.51
C ASP A 10 9.06 -9.56 4.03
N PHE A 11 8.83 -9.33 5.33
CA PHE A 11 7.53 -9.57 5.94
C PHE A 11 6.46 -8.69 5.29
N ARG A 12 6.76 -7.39 5.14
CA ARG A 12 5.78 -6.46 4.55
C ARG A 12 5.53 -6.76 3.08
N ARG A 13 6.58 -7.08 2.35
CA ARG A 13 6.43 -7.42 0.94
C ARG A 13 5.61 -8.69 0.73
N ASN A 14 5.74 -9.63 1.63
CA ASN A 14 4.92 -10.84 1.59
C ASN A 14 3.48 -10.56 2.00
N GLN A 15 3.29 -9.67 2.97
CA GLN A 15 1.97 -9.31 3.43
C GLN A 15 1.22 -8.47 2.40
N PHE A 16 1.94 -7.59 1.71
CA PHE A 16 1.34 -6.65 0.76
C PHE A 16 2.01 -6.79 -0.60
N PRO A 17 1.61 -7.77 -1.39
CA PRO A 17 2.23 -7.99 -2.69
C PRO A 17 1.87 -6.89 -3.69
N ALA A 18 2.69 -6.78 -4.73
CA ALA A 18 2.37 -5.88 -5.85
C ALA A 18 0.99 -6.20 -6.38
N GLY A 19 0.24 -5.16 -6.75
CA GLY A 19 -1.14 -5.31 -7.17
C GLY A 19 -2.14 -5.07 -6.06
N SER A 20 -1.69 -4.88 -4.81
CA SER A 20 -2.58 -4.54 -3.71
C SER A 20 -3.20 -3.17 -3.93
N ARG A 21 -4.46 -3.02 -3.55
CA ARG A 21 -5.14 -1.72 -3.64
C ARG A 21 -4.80 -0.88 -2.42
N ILE A 22 -4.61 0.41 -2.67
CA ILE A 22 -4.30 1.36 -1.60
C ILE A 22 -5.44 2.36 -1.50
N GLN A 23 -5.94 2.55 -0.29
CA GLN A 23 -6.96 3.56 0.00
C GLN A 23 -6.41 4.49 1.07
N THR A 24 -6.68 5.77 0.92
CA THR A 24 -6.22 6.79 1.87
C THR A 24 -7.43 7.51 2.47
N TRP A 25 -7.20 8.11 3.63
CA TRP A 25 -8.21 8.98 4.23
C TRP A 25 -7.50 10.05 5.04
N GLU A 26 -8.22 11.12 5.34
CA GLU A 26 -7.70 12.22 6.13
C GLU A 26 -8.45 12.30 7.45
N LEU A 27 -7.72 12.40 8.55
CA LEU A 27 -8.33 12.52 9.86
C LEU A 27 -9.15 13.80 10.01
N ASP A 28 -8.75 14.86 9.30
CA ASP A 28 -9.43 16.14 9.37
C ASP A 28 -10.70 16.19 8.54
N ASP A 29 -10.93 15.20 7.71
CA ASP A 29 -12.13 15.17 6.88
C ASP A 29 -13.32 14.76 7.74
N PRO A 30 -14.30 15.66 7.96
CA PRO A 30 -15.47 15.32 8.78
C PRO A 30 -16.31 14.19 8.22
N ARG A 31 -16.16 13.91 6.92
CA ARG A 31 -16.88 12.81 6.30
C ARG A 31 -16.14 11.49 6.44
N ASN A 32 -14.87 11.57 6.77
CA ASN A 32 -14.00 10.39 6.93
C ASN A 32 -14.11 9.44 5.74
N THR A 33 -14.05 10.01 4.54
CA THR A 33 -14.25 9.27 3.30
C THR A 33 -12.95 8.61 2.86
N LEU A 34 -13.04 7.34 2.52
CA LEU A 34 -11.90 6.62 1.93
C LEU A 34 -11.79 6.98 0.46
N GLU A 35 -10.57 7.27 0.03
CA GLU A 35 -10.30 7.59 -1.37
C GLU A 35 -9.34 6.55 -1.94
N GLU A 36 -9.60 6.13 -3.16
CA GLU A 36 -8.73 5.20 -3.85
C GLU A 36 -7.45 5.91 -4.25
N ALA A 37 -6.32 5.48 -3.71
CA ALA A 37 -5.03 6.08 -4.04
C ALA A 37 -4.39 5.41 -5.26
N GLY A 38 -4.66 4.12 -5.45
CA GLY A 38 -4.12 3.40 -6.58
C GLY A 38 -3.72 1.99 -6.22
N THR A 39 -2.73 1.49 -6.95
CA THR A 39 -2.27 0.11 -6.82
C THR A 39 -0.82 0.09 -6.39
N LEU A 40 -0.50 -0.74 -5.42
CA LEU A 40 0.86 -0.87 -4.91
C LEU A 40 1.76 -1.49 -5.98
N GLU A 41 2.85 -0.81 -6.32
CA GLU A 41 3.84 -1.34 -7.24
C GLU A 41 4.92 -2.11 -6.50
N HIS A 42 5.45 -1.52 -5.43
CA HIS A 42 6.45 -2.18 -4.61
C HIS A 42 6.68 -1.39 -3.32
N ILE A 43 7.35 -2.02 -2.39
CA ILE A 43 7.82 -1.37 -1.16
C ILE A 43 9.33 -1.27 -1.32
N ASP A 44 9.86 -0.04 -1.22
CA ASP A 44 11.30 0.17 -1.43
C ASP A 44 12.11 -0.23 -0.20
N ASP A 45 13.42 -0.10 -0.30
CA ASP A 45 14.33 -0.53 0.77
C ASP A 45 14.20 0.34 2.03
N GLU A 46 13.58 1.49 1.92
CA GLU A 46 13.33 2.35 3.06
C GLU A 46 11.95 2.13 3.66
N GLY A 47 11.19 1.18 3.12
CA GLY A 47 9.88 0.84 3.64
C GLY A 47 8.76 1.72 3.12
N ARG A 48 9.01 2.51 2.09
CA ARG A 48 7.98 3.36 1.51
C ARG A 48 7.18 2.60 0.45
N PHE A 49 5.89 2.87 0.40
CA PHE A 49 4.96 2.20 -0.50
C PHE A 49 4.83 3.02 -1.77
N HIS A 50 5.27 2.47 -2.89
CA HIS A 50 5.16 3.12 -4.19
C HIS A 50 3.85 2.71 -4.84
N VAL A 51 3.00 3.69 -5.08
CA VAL A 51 1.63 3.47 -5.52
C VAL A 51 1.46 4.08 -6.91
N ARG A 52 0.94 3.29 -7.84
CA ARG A 52 0.59 3.80 -9.16
C ARG A 52 -0.86 4.24 -9.14
N GLN A 53 -1.06 5.50 -9.47
CA GLN A 53 -2.40 6.07 -9.53
C GLN A 53 -3.09 5.72 -10.83
N SER A 54 -4.42 5.80 -10.85
CA SER A 54 -5.19 5.44 -12.02
C SER A 54 -4.91 6.34 -13.23
N ASP A 55 -4.42 7.55 -12.99
CA ASP A 55 -4.06 8.48 -14.06
C ASP A 55 -2.66 8.25 -14.61
N GLY A 56 -1.96 7.23 -14.11
CA GLY A 56 -0.60 6.93 -14.52
C GLY A 56 0.46 7.59 -13.66
N GLY A 57 0.07 8.43 -12.71
CA GLY A 57 1.02 9.07 -11.81
C GLY A 57 1.53 8.12 -10.75
N GLU A 58 2.54 8.56 -10.00
CA GLU A 58 3.09 7.80 -8.91
C GLU A 58 2.92 8.60 -7.61
N ARG A 59 2.62 7.87 -6.54
CA ARG A 59 2.54 8.45 -5.20
C ARG A 59 3.32 7.57 -4.25
N ILE A 60 4.02 8.20 -3.32
CA ILE A 60 4.80 7.47 -2.33
C ILE A 60 4.18 7.71 -0.96
N LEU A 61 3.88 6.62 -0.25
CA LEU A 61 3.25 6.68 1.06
C LEU A 61 4.17 6.05 2.10
N THR A 62 4.24 6.68 3.26
CA THR A 62 5.08 6.21 4.36
C THR A 62 4.21 5.85 5.54
N LEU A 63 4.38 4.62 6.04
CA LEU A 63 3.65 4.19 7.23
C LEU A 63 4.00 5.09 8.41
N GLY A 64 2.97 5.51 9.12
CA GLY A 64 3.14 6.41 10.26
C GLY A 64 3.05 7.88 9.90
N GLU A 65 3.17 8.24 8.63
CA GLU A 65 3.05 9.63 8.20
C GLU A 65 1.73 9.89 7.49
N GLU A 66 1.29 8.94 6.67
CA GLU A 66 0.01 9.05 5.97
C GLU A 66 -0.95 7.98 6.49
N MET A 67 -2.21 8.30 6.45
CA MET A 67 -3.26 7.34 6.81
C MET A 67 -3.69 6.61 5.55
N PHE A 68 -3.38 5.34 5.50
CA PHE A 68 -3.79 4.53 4.35
C PHE A 68 -3.97 3.08 4.77
N SER A 69 -4.74 2.35 3.96
CA SER A 69 -4.93 0.93 4.15
C SER A 69 -4.54 0.20 2.87
N VAL A 70 -4.06 -1.02 3.03
CA VAL A 70 -3.60 -1.85 1.93
C VAL A 70 -4.49 -3.08 1.86
N HIS A 71 -5.03 -3.34 0.68
CA HIS A 71 -5.92 -4.47 0.45
C HIS A 71 -5.27 -5.40 -0.56
N PRO A 72 -4.64 -6.49 -0.10
CA PRO A 72 -4.01 -7.43 -1.02
C PRO A 72 -5.03 -8.00 -2.00
N PRO A 73 -4.58 -8.36 -3.20
CA PRO A 73 -5.48 -9.01 -4.14
C PRO A 73 -5.99 -10.30 -3.52
N GLU A 74 -7.28 -10.54 -3.70
CA GLU A 74 -7.87 -11.75 -3.15
C GLU A 74 -7.32 -12.97 -3.85
N PRO A 75 -6.97 -14.02 -3.10
CA PRO A 75 -6.61 -15.25 -3.75
C PRO A 75 -7.79 -15.71 -4.60
N SER A 76 -7.47 -16.10 -5.81
CA SER A 76 -8.52 -16.52 -6.71
C SER A 76 -9.06 -17.86 -6.26
N LEU A 77 -10.26 -17.85 -5.72
CA LEU A 77 -10.92 -19.09 -5.33
C LEU A 77 -11.22 -19.98 -6.54
N LEU A 78 -11.24 -19.36 -7.70
CA LEU A 78 -11.48 -20.10 -8.93
C LEU A 78 -10.38 -21.09 -9.23
N LYS A 79 -9.22 -20.89 -8.67
CA LYS A 79 -8.11 -21.83 -8.85
C LYS A 79 -8.27 -23.11 -8.05
N LEU A 80 -9.28 -23.16 -7.24
CA LEU A 80 -9.53 -24.35 -6.42
C LEU A 80 -10.37 -25.39 -7.15
N TYR A 81 -10.81 -25.07 -8.33
CA TYR A 81 -11.68 -25.96 -9.11
C TYR A 81 -10.97 -26.56 -10.27
#